data_f42cdffce8d0801fa2aa0495ed130ba6
#
_entry.id   f42cdffce8d0801fa2aa0495ed130ba6
#
_cell.length_a   1.000
_cell.length_b   1.000
_cell.length_c   1.000
_cell.angle_alpha   90.00
_cell.angle_beta   90.00
_cell.angle_gamma   90.00
#
_symmetry.space_group_name_H-M   'P 1'
#
loop_
_entity.id
_entity.type
_entity.pdbx_description
1 polymer ?
#
loop_
_entity_poly.entity_id
_entity_poly.type
_entity_poly.pdbx_seq_one_letter_code
_entity_poly.pdbx_strand_id
1 'polypeptide(L)'
;LIPTLLFAQATDDNEVWIDQEGDTLTLYIDQIGFGNKIGADDFSNGSPGTMSIVGSSLTFDLDFLGNQNLLYGPLTADSSTYNLSFTGDSNALDWNIGYIGSSDDSTFDITVTGDSNTWDLDQGYVASAERLDLDLTLIGSSNIFDLDFESDDNTWSWDITGDSNNINVLMNDGSHEQTVVFVGDSADIDINQISGTCAAGA
;
A
#
# COMPACT_ATOMS: atom_id res chain seq x y z
N LEU A 1 33.62 5.93 -39.11
CA LEU A 1 33.49 5.55 -37.71
C LEU A 1 32.21 6.25 -37.20
N ILE A 2 31.14 5.53 -36.99
CA ILE A 2 29.94 6.03 -36.34
C ILE A 2 30.13 5.83 -34.84
N PRO A 3 30.10 6.86 -34.00
CA PRO A 3 30.15 6.64 -32.58
C PRO A 3 28.83 5.95 -32.14
N THR A 4 28.97 4.73 -31.65
CA THR A 4 27.87 4.07 -30.95
C THR A 4 27.68 4.84 -29.66
N LEU A 5 26.60 5.61 -29.55
CA LEU A 5 26.15 6.11 -28.26
C LEU A 5 25.70 4.89 -27.44
N LEU A 6 26.52 4.50 -26.52
CA LEU A 6 26.13 3.57 -25.46
C LEU A 6 25.31 4.39 -24.47
N PHE A 7 23.99 4.30 -24.55
CA PHE A 7 23.17 4.72 -23.44
C PHE A 7 23.39 3.69 -22.34
N ALA A 8 24.12 4.05 -21.29
CA ALA A 8 24.02 3.34 -20.06
C ALA A 8 22.59 3.57 -19.56
N GLN A 9 21.74 2.59 -19.70
CA GLN A 9 20.45 2.58 -19.02
C GLN A 9 20.81 2.48 -17.53
N ALA A 10 20.50 3.51 -16.78
CA ALA A 10 20.61 3.46 -15.34
C ALA A 10 19.67 2.36 -14.86
N THR A 11 20.16 1.48 -14.02
CA THR A 11 19.37 0.36 -13.48
C THR A 11 18.39 0.79 -12.39
N ASP A 12 18.48 2.07 -11.96
CA ASP A 12 17.57 2.71 -10.99
C ASP A 12 17.14 4.03 -11.62
N ASP A 13 15.89 4.08 -12.13
CA ASP A 13 15.51 5.18 -13.01
C ASP A 13 15.17 6.47 -12.24
N ASN A 14 14.43 6.40 -11.13
CA ASN A 14 14.23 7.54 -10.24
C ASN A 14 14.08 7.05 -8.80
N GLU A 15 14.64 7.80 -7.88
CA GLU A 15 14.49 7.56 -6.45
C GLU A 15 14.02 8.83 -5.77
N VAL A 16 12.93 8.74 -5.02
CA VAL A 16 12.36 9.86 -4.26
C VAL A 16 12.37 9.51 -2.78
N TRP A 17 12.99 10.37 -1.99
CA TRP A 17 13.01 10.24 -0.54
C TRP A 17 12.07 11.27 0.05
N ILE A 18 11.19 10.83 0.93
CA ILE A 18 10.22 11.68 1.58
C ILE A 18 10.44 11.60 3.08
N ASP A 19 10.77 12.74 3.67
CA ASP A 19 10.82 12.93 5.11
C ASP A 19 9.89 14.08 5.45
N GLN A 20 8.69 13.76 5.91
CA GLN A 20 7.63 14.70 6.22
C GLN A 20 7.32 14.67 7.71
N GLU A 21 7.56 15.78 8.37
CA GLU A 21 7.13 16.03 9.75
C GLU A 21 6.30 17.29 9.80
N GLY A 22 5.07 17.19 10.28
CA GLY A 22 4.14 18.31 10.44
C GLY A 22 2.84 18.13 9.64
N ASP A 23 1.94 19.09 9.79
CA ASP A 23 0.56 18.98 9.36
C ASP A 23 0.29 19.70 8.03
N THR A 24 -0.76 19.27 7.35
CA THR A 24 -1.37 19.98 6.20
C THR A 24 -0.47 20.00 4.94
N LEU A 25 0.26 18.93 4.66
CA LEU A 25 0.95 18.76 3.38
C LEU A 25 -0.02 18.25 2.31
N THR A 26 0.12 18.74 1.08
CA THR A 26 -0.44 18.12 -0.13
C THR A 26 0.72 17.78 -1.06
N LEU A 27 0.84 16.52 -1.43
CA LEU A 27 1.92 16.01 -2.26
C LEU A 27 1.36 15.23 -3.46
N TYR A 28 1.77 15.63 -4.67
CA TYR A 28 1.47 14.96 -5.92
C TYR A 28 2.76 14.45 -6.55
N ILE A 29 2.83 13.15 -6.84
CA ILE A 29 4.00 12.55 -7.50
C ILE A 29 3.52 11.63 -8.62
N ASP A 30 3.94 11.91 -9.85
CA ASP A 30 3.78 11.02 -10.99
C ASP A 30 5.14 10.36 -11.29
N GLN A 31 5.20 9.05 -11.18
CA GLN A 31 6.36 8.24 -11.55
C GLN A 31 6.06 7.48 -12.85
N ILE A 32 6.73 7.87 -13.94
CA ILE A 32 6.55 7.25 -15.25
C ILE A 32 7.82 6.54 -15.66
N GLY A 33 7.72 5.24 -15.93
CA GLY A 33 8.86 4.44 -16.39
C GLY A 33 8.96 3.10 -15.69
N PHE A 34 10.15 2.58 -15.65
CA PHE A 34 10.46 1.27 -15.13
C PHE A 34 11.37 1.37 -13.90
N GLY A 35 11.05 0.65 -12.83
CA GLY A 35 11.92 0.54 -11.66
C GLY A 35 12.04 1.80 -10.81
N ASN A 36 11.06 2.71 -10.88
CA ASN A 36 11.06 3.89 -10.03
C ASN A 36 10.83 3.50 -8.57
N LYS A 37 11.43 4.28 -7.65
CA LYS A 37 11.32 4.03 -6.22
C LYS A 37 10.89 5.27 -5.47
N ILE A 38 9.97 5.08 -4.53
CA ILE A 38 9.69 6.05 -3.45
C ILE A 38 9.97 5.34 -2.14
N GLY A 39 10.87 5.91 -1.34
CA GLY A 39 11.36 5.27 -0.13
C GLY A 39 12.35 4.14 -0.39
N ALA A 40 12.78 3.49 0.66
CA ALA A 40 13.59 2.28 0.60
C ALA A 40 13.25 1.38 1.77
N ASP A 41 13.24 0.08 1.53
CA ASP A 41 13.22 -0.92 2.59
C ASP A 41 14.57 -0.91 3.32
N ASP A 42 14.60 -0.40 4.52
CA ASP A 42 15.74 -0.53 5.44
C ASP A 42 15.30 -0.98 6.85
N PHE A 43 14.20 -1.74 6.92
CA PHE A 43 13.76 -2.34 8.19
C PHE A 43 14.76 -3.33 8.76
N SER A 44 15.70 -3.81 7.95
CA SER A 44 16.75 -4.74 8.38
C SER A 44 17.59 -4.24 9.55
N ASN A 45 17.63 -2.94 9.81
CA ASN A 45 18.39 -2.30 10.88
C ASN A 45 17.53 -1.62 11.96
N GLY A 46 16.21 -1.76 11.89
CA GLY A 46 15.29 -1.08 12.82
C GLY A 46 15.28 0.44 12.65
N SER A 47 15.78 0.94 11.54
CA SER A 47 15.66 2.33 11.15
C SER A 47 14.52 2.45 10.13
N PRO A 48 13.65 3.44 10.24
CA PRO A 48 12.70 3.72 9.19
C PRO A 48 13.47 3.96 7.89
N GLY A 49 12.96 3.41 6.78
CA GLY A 49 13.53 3.62 5.46
C GLY A 49 13.61 5.08 5.05
N THR A 50 13.97 5.35 3.83
CA THR A 50 14.12 6.71 3.30
C THR A 50 12.78 7.41 3.01
N MET A 51 11.67 6.80 3.42
CA MET A 51 10.36 7.44 3.46
C MET A 51 9.86 7.42 4.89
N SER A 52 9.57 8.59 5.44
CA SER A 52 8.95 8.75 6.76
C SER A 52 7.88 9.84 6.64
N ILE A 53 6.67 9.49 6.99
CA ILE A 53 5.54 10.42 6.97
C ILE A 53 4.97 10.48 8.38
N VAL A 54 5.08 11.67 9.00
CA VAL A 54 4.59 11.92 10.35
C VAL A 54 3.82 13.23 10.37
N GLY A 55 2.55 13.20 10.74
CA GLY A 55 1.76 14.44 10.83
C GLY A 55 0.26 14.19 10.91
N SER A 56 -0.51 15.18 10.50
CA SER A 56 -1.96 15.06 10.38
C SER A 56 -2.51 15.88 9.22
N SER A 57 -3.69 15.50 8.73
CA SER A 57 -4.36 16.20 7.63
C SER A 57 -3.48 16.29 6.36
N LEU A 58 -2.78 15.21 6.04
CA LEU A 58 -1.95 15.10 4.86
C LEU A 58 -2.79 14.62 3.68
N THR A 59 -2.38 14.98 2.46
CA THR A 59 -2.95 14.44 1.22
C THR A 59 -1.81 13.99 0.32
N PHE A 60 -1.81 12.71 -0.02
CA PHE A 60 -0.88 12.11 -0.95
C PHE A 60 -1.64 11.62 -2.18
N ASP A 61 -1.14 11.97 -3.36
CA ASP A 61 -1.64 11.52 -4.65
C ASP A 61 -0.44 11.04 -5.45
N LEU A 62 -0.30 9.69 -5.52
CA LEU A 62 0.89 9.03 -6.05
C LEU A 62 0.49 8.13 -7.21
N ASP A 63 0.90 8.50 -8.42
CA ASP A 63 0.65 7.75 -9.64
C ASP A 63 1.92 7.07 -10.14
N PHE A 64 1.89 5.74 -10.24
CA PHE A 64 2.96 4.92 -10.81
C PHE A 64 2.50 4.33 -12.14
N LEU A 65 3.12 4.77 -13.23
CA LEU A 65 2.88 4.23 -14.56
C LEU A 65 4.12 3.52 -15.09
N GLY A 66 4.07 2.20 -15.17
CA GLY A 66 5.18 1.35 -15.63
C GLY A 66 5.34 0.13 -14.74
N ASN A 67 6.36 -0.67 -15.01
CA ASN A 67 6.58 -1.92 -14.32
C ASN A 67 7.70 -1.84 -13.29
N GLN A 68 7.60 -2.69 -12.27
CA GLN A 68 8.62 -2.84 -11.22
C GLN A 68 8.85 -1.56 -10.41
N ASN A 69 7.84 -0.72 -10.27
CA ASN A 69 7.90 0.43 -9.38
C ASN A 69 7.72 -0.02 -7.93
N LEU A 70 8.37 0.69 -7.02
CA LEU A 70 8.43 0.33 -5.61
C LEU A 70 8.00 1.51 -4.74
N LEU A 71 7.12 1.25 -3.78
CA LEU A 71 6.73 2.20 -2.75
C LEU A 71 6.94 1.55 -1.38
N TYR A 72 7.82 2.14 -0.56
CA TYR A 72 8.16 1.63 0.76
C TYR A 72 8.09 2.70 1.83
N GLY A 73 7.75 2.32 3.02
CA GLY A 73 8.04 3.14 4.19
C GLY A 73 7.01 3.12 5.32
N PRO A 74 7.40 3.66 6.46
CA PRO A 74 6.49 3.87 7.56
C PRO A 74 5.60 5.09 7.34
N LEU A 75 4.37 4.97 7.82
CA LEU A 75 3.35 6.00 7.82
C LEU A 75 2.82 6.20 9.23
N THR A 76 2.85 7.44 9.70
CA THR A 76 2.25 7.83 10.98
C THR A 76 1.54 9.16 10.80
N ALA A 77 0.27 9.10 10.40
CA ALA A 77 -0.47 10.34 10.13
C ALA A 77 -1.97 10.15 10.30
N ASP A 78 -2.54 10.95 11.19
CA ASP A 78 -3.97 10.94 11.47
C ASP A 78 -4.74 11.79 10.44
N SER A 79 -6.01 11.44 10.20
CA SER A 79 -6.95 12.21 9.39
C SER A 79 -6.40 12.58 8.00
N SER A 80 -5.70 11.63 7.38
CA SER A 80 -4.99 11.85 6.13
C SER A 80 -5.62 11.07 4.98
N THR A 81 -5.37 11.52 3.75
CA THR A 81 -5.91 10.90 2.54
C THR A 81 -4.78 10.44 1.61
N TYR A 82 -4.86 9.20 1.18
CA TYR A 82 -3.87 8.56 0.33
C TYR A 82 -4.55 8.00 -0.92
N ASN A 83 -4.32 8.64 -2.06
CA ASN A 83 -4.73 8.16 -3.37
C ASN A 83 -3.50 7.53 -4.04
N LEU A 84 -3.54 6.22 -4.27
CA LEU A 84 -2.43 5.47 -4.84
C LEU A 84 -2.89 4.77 -6.12
N SER A 85 -2.21 5.01 -7.22
CA SER A 85 -2.49 4.37 -8.48
C SER A 85 -1.25 3.68 -9.04
N PHE A 86 -1.36 2.38 -9.27
CA PHE A 86 -0.31 1.57 -9.87
C PHE A 86 -0.82 0.97 -11.18
N THR A 87 -0.23 1.36 -12.28
CA THR A 87 -0.52 0.78 -13.59
C THR A 87 0.74 0.14 -14.17
N GLY A 88 0.72 -1.17 -14.31
CA GLY A 88 1.83 -1.99 -14.81
C GLY A 88 2.04 -3.23 -13.98
N ASP A 89 2.99 -4.06 -14.37
CA ASP A 89 3.22 -5.36 -13.78
C ASP A 89 4.39 -5.37 -12.79
N SER A 90 4.32 -6.27 -11.83
CA SER A 90 5.42 -6.51 -10.87
C SER A 90 5.80 -5.28 -10.04
N ASN A 91 4.84 -4.41 -9.74
CA ASN A 91 5.04 -3.33 -8.79
C ASN A 91 4.96 -3.87 -7.36
N ALA A 92 5.65 -3.22 -6.42
CA ALA A 92 5.62 -3.61 -5.03
C ALA A 92 5.31 -2.42 -4.12
N LEU A 93 4.52 -2.69 -3.08
CA LEU A 93 4.23 -1.78 -1.99
C LEU A 93 4.54 -2.51 -0.68
N ASP A 94 5.23 -1.83 0.23
CA ASP A 94 5.48 -2.29 1.59
C ASP A 94 5.29 -1.10 2.54
N TRP A 95 4.16 -1.06 3.21
CA TRP A 95 3.76 0.02 4.08
C TRP A 95 3.41 -0.44 5.48
N ASN A 96 4.00 0.25 6.46
CA ASN A 96 3.72 0.05 7.87
C ASN A 96 2.99 1.26 8.44
N ILE A 97 1.69 1.14 8.66
CA ILE A 97 0.82 2.19 9.18
C ILE A 97 0.80 2.12 10.72
N GLY A 98 1.01 3.26 11.38
CA GLY A 98 1.13 3.30 12.84
C GLY A 98 2.50 2.89 13.36
N TYR A 99 3.57 3.11 12.58
CA TYR A 99 4.93 2.68 12.93
C TYR A 99 5.56 3.46 14.10
N ILE A 100 5.42 4.79 14.11
CA ILE A 100 6.02 5.64 15.15
C ILE A 100 4.97 6.10 16.17
N GLY A 101 3.73 6.29 15.75
CA GLY A 101 2.61 6.77 16.54
C GLY A 101 1.28 6.34 15.94
N SER A 102 0.17 6.79 16.49
CA SER A 102 -1.16 6.47 15.95
C SER A 102 -1.34 6.99 14.53
N SER A 103 -2.15 6.29 13.75
CA SER A 103 -2.57 6.70 12.40
C SER A 103 -4.06 6.43 12.27
N ASP A 104 -4.86 7.33 12.88
CA ASP A 104 -6.30 7.16 12.98
C ASP A 104 -7.05 8.02 11.96
N ASP A 105 -8.30 7.65 11.65
CA ASP A 105 -9.22 8.43 10.80
C ASP A 105 -8.68 8.71 9.38
N SER A 106 -7.89 7.82 8.81
CA SER A 106 -7.30 8.01 7.48
C SER A 106 -8.03 7.24 6.39
N THR A 107 -8.02 7.79 5.18
CA THR A 107 -8.66 7.19 4.00
C THR A 107 -7.61 6.79 2.97
N PHE A 108 -7.73 5.58 2.46
CA PHE A 108 -6.90 5.02 1.41
C PHE A 108 -7.76 4.64 0.21
N ASP A 109 -7.51 5.25 -0.94
CA ASP A 109 -8.07 4.86 -2.23
C ASP A 109 -6.93 4.31 -3.09
N ILE A 110 -6.96 3.00 -3.32
CA ILE A 110 -5.86 2.29 -3.93
C ILE A 110 -6.35 1.58 -5.19
N THR A 111 -5.78 1.92 -6.33
CA THR A 111 -6.06 1.28 -7.61
C THR A 111 -4.82 0.59 -8.14
N VAL A 112 -4.93 -0.71 -8.42
CA VAL A 112 -3.87 -1.52 -9.03
C VAL A 112 -4.37 -2.11 -10.33
N THR A 113 -3.67 -1.83 -11.42
CA THR A 113 -3.95 -2.43 -12.73
C THR A 113 -2.69 -3.08 -13.29
N GLY A 114 -2.70 -4.40 -13.43
CA GLY A 114 -1.57 -5.19 -13.93
C GLY A 114 -1.41 -6.51 -13.21
N ASP A 115 -0.47 -7.31 -13.66
CA ASP A 115 -0.25 -8.66 -13.15
C ASP A 115 0.98 -8.76 -12.25
N SER A 116 0.96 -9.73 -11.35
CA SER A 116 2.12 -10.08 -10.52
C SER A 116 2.61 -8.95 -9.60
N ASN A 117 1.74 -8.07 -9.17
CA ASN A 117 2.07 -7.06 -8.16
C ASN A 117 2.09 -7.70 -6.77
N THR A 118 2.96 -7.20 -5.89
CA THR A 118 3.11 -7.71 -4.52
C THR A 118 2.90 -6.57 -3.52
N TRP A 119 2.02 -6.80 -2.57
CA TRP A 119 1.65 -5.82 -1.57
C TRP A 119 1.73 -6.39 -0.19
N ASP A 120 2.38 -5.64 0.69
CA ASP A 120 2.53 -5.92 2.11
C ASP A 120 2.11 -4.66 2.86
N LEU A 121 1.01 -4.74 3.59
CA LEU A 121 0.42 -3.62 4.31
C LEU A 121 0.14 -4.03 5.75
N ASP A 122 0.97 -3.56 6.66
CA ASP A 122 0.83 -3.75 8.09
C ASP A 122 0.17 -2.51 8.73
N GLN A 123 -0.95 -2.72 9.40
CA GLN A 123 -1.63 -1.67 10.14
C GLN A 123 -1.56 -1.97 11.64
N GLY A 124 -1.21 -0.96 12.43
CA GLY A 124 -1.10 -1.11 13.87
C GLY A 124 0.22 -1.75 14.32
N TYR A 125 1.21 -1.81 13.46
CA TYR A 125 2.50 -2.47 13.68
C TYR A 125 3.18 -2.12 15.01
N VAL A 126 3.16 -0.85 15.43
CA VAL A 126 3.75 -0.39 16.70
C VAL A 126 2.76 0.41 17.53
N ALA A 127 1.84 1.13 16.91
CA ALA A 127 0.84 1.95 17.55
C ALA A 127 -0.52 1.77 16.87
N SER A 128 -1.59 2.25 17.49
CA SER A 128 -2.94 2.11 16.93
C SER A 128 -3.07 2.78 15.57
N ALA A 129 -3.91 2.20 14.72
CA ALA A 129 -4.30 2.76 13.44
C ALA A 129 -5.79 2.44 13.22
N GLU A 130 -6.65 3.16 13.95
CA GLU A 130 -8.08 2.89 14.04
C GLU A 130 -8.88 3.74 13.07
N ARG A 131 -10.08 3.27 12.72
CA ARG A 131 -11.03 3.98 11.86
C ARG A 131 -10.44 4.33 10.49
N LEU A 132 -9.70 3.38 9.93
CA LEU A 132 -9.26 3.52 8.55
C LEU A 132 -10.36 3.11 7.59
N ASP A 133 -10.47 3.86 6.51
CA ASP A 133 -11.34 3.57 5.37
C ASP A 133 -10.45 3.22 4.17
N LEU A 134 -10.51 1.96 3.74
CA LEU A 134 -9.67 1.45 2.67
C LEU A 134 -10.53 0.93 1.51
N ASP A 135 -10.48 1.63 0.39
CA ASP A 135 -11.01 1.17 -0.89
C ASP A 135 -9.87 0.64 -1.77
N LEU A 136 -9.93 -0.64 -2.13
CA LEU A 136 -8.98 -1.29 -3.02
C LEU A 136 -9.66 -1.76 -4.30
N THR A 137 -9.23 -1.25 -5.44
CA THR A 137 -9.59 -1.77 -6.75
C THR A 137 -8.38 -2.48 -7.38
N LEU A 138 -8.52 -3.79 -7.62
CA LEU A 138 -7.50 -4.62 -8.26
C LEU A 138 -8.01 -5.18 -9.58
N ILE A 139 -7.30 -4.89 -10.67
CA ILE A 139 -7.56 -5.43 -12.00
C ILE A 139 -6.31 -6.10 -12.52
N GLY A 140 -6.29 -7.43 -12.57
CA GLY A 140 -5.13 -8.21 -13.03
C GLY A 140 -5.04 -9.55 -12.38
N SER A 141 -4.06 -10.34 -12.77
CA SER A 141 -3.94 -11.73 -12.32
C SER A 141 -2.60 -12.01 -11.64
N SER A 142 -2.60 -13.05 -10.80
CA SER A 142 -1.39 -13.49 -10.10
C SER A 142 -0.79 -12.43 -9.15
N ASN A 143 -1.61 -11.53 -8.64
CA ASN A 143 -1.18 -10.57 -7.63
C ASN A 143 -1.17 -11.22 -6.25
N ILE A 144 -0.28 -10.75 -5.38
CA ILE A 144 -0.11 -11.23 -4.00
C ILE A 144 -0.32 -10.05 -3.06
N PHE A 145 -1.26 -10.21 -2.13
CA PHE A 145 -1.54 -9.23 -1.08
C PHE A 145 -1.44 -9.91 0.28
N ASP A 146 -0.61 -9.35 1.15
CA ASP A 146 -0.49 -9.71 2.55
C ASP A 146 -0.86 -8.49 3.38
N LEU A 147 -1.95 -8.58 4.13
CA LEU A 147 -2.57 -7.44 4.77
C LEU A 147 -2.85 -7.78 6.23
N ASP A 148 -2.08 -7.18 7.14
CA ASP A 148 -2.18 -7.39 8.58
C ASP A 148 -2.79 -6.18 9.28
N PHE A 149 -3.90 -6.42 10.01
CA PHE A 149 -4.67 -5.38 10.68
C PHE A 149 -4.80 -5.66 12.16
N GLU A 150 -4.12 -4.86 12.96
CA GLU A 150 -4.03 -5.04 14.41
C GLU A 150 -4.80 -4.00 15.23
N SER A 151 -5.66 -3.19 14.58
CA SER A 151 -6.40 -2.10 15.24
C SER A 151 -7.90 -2.13 14.92
N ASP A 152 -8.68 -1.36 15.68
CA ASP A 152 -10.14 -1.43 15.73
C ASP A 152 -10.86 -0.54 14.71
N ASP A 153 -12.14 -0.86 14.44
CA ASP A 153 -13.12 -0.01 13.75
C ASP A 153 -12.74 0.39 12.31
N ASN A 154 -12.11 -0.51 11.55
CA ASN A 154 -11.76 -0.26 10.16
C ASN A 154 -12.86 -0.69 9.19
N THR A 155 -13.02 0.08 8.11
CA THR A 155 -13.94 -0.21 7.00
C THR A 155 -13.15 -0.51 5.72
N TRP A 156 -13.54 -1.56 5.03
CA TRP A 156 -12.83 -2.08 3.87
C TRP A 156 -13.76 -2.44 2.74
N SER A 157 -13.43 -1.95 1.55
CA SER A 157 -14.13 -2.29 0.33
C SER A 157 -13.13 -2.73 -0.74
N TRP A 158 -13.27 -3.95 -1.23
CA TRP A 158 -12.36 -4.51 -2.22
C TRP A 158 -13.11 -4.99 -3.43
N ASP A 159 -12.74 -4.44 -4.58
CA ASP A 159 -13.18 -4.86 -5.90
C ASP A 159 -12.02 -5.53 -6.64
N ILE A 160 -12.07 -6.86 -6.76
CA ILE A 160 -10.99 -7.66 -7.33
C ILE A 160 -11.47 -8.32 -8.61
N THR A 161 -10.79 -8.04 -9.73
CA THR A 161 -11.07 -8.65 -11.02
C THR A 161 -9.80 -9.27 -11.61
N GLY A 162 -9.83 -10.58 -11.86
CA GLY A 162 -8.71 -11.34 -12.44
C GLY A 162 -8.52 -12.70 -11.81
N ASP A 163 -7.65 -13.51 -12.39
CA ASP A 163 -7.48 -14.91 -12.01
C ASP A 163 -6.23 -15.13 -11.14
N SER A 164 -6.29 -16.16 -10.31
CA SER A 164 -5.13 -16.64 -9.53
C SER A 164 -4.49 -15.62 -8.62
N ASN A 165 -5.27 -14.65 -8.13
CA ASN A 165 -4.81 -13.73 -7.11
C ASN A 165 -4.72 -14.44 -5.75
N ASN A 166 -3.69 -14.13 -4.97
CA ASN A 166 -3.50 -14.63 -3.62
C ASN A 166 -3.63 -13.47 -2.64
N ILE A 167 -4.63 -13.52 -1.78
CA ILE A 167 -4.94 -12.46 -0.83
C ILE A 167 -5.02 -13.07 0.55
N ASN A 168 -4.07 -12.74 1.39
CA ASN A 168 -4.04 -13.13 2.79
C ASN A 168 -4.35 -11.90 3.66
N VAL A 169 -5.30 -12.06 4.56
CA VAL A 169 -5.73 -11.00 5.47
C VAL A 169 -5.76 -11.53 6.88
N LEU A 170 -4.99 -10.92 7.74
CA LEU A 170 -5.04 -11.16 9.16
C LEU A 170 -5.67 -9.94 9.86
N MET A 171 -6.74 -10.16 10.61
CA MET A 171 -7.37 -9.15 11.44
C MET A 171 -7.30 -9.57 12.90
N ASN A 172 -6.58 -8.81 13.70
CA ASN A 172 -6.49 -8.96 15.13
C ASN A 172 -7.25 -7.82 15.81
N ASP A 173 -7.95 -8.16 16.91
CA ASP A 173 -8.72 -7.22 17.71
C ASP A 173 -9.90 -6.53 17.00
N GLY A 174 -10.83 -6.04 17.68
CA GLY A 174 -11.82 -5.05 17.33
C GLY A 174 -12.99 -5.41 16.42
N SER A 175 -13.62 -4.36 15.92
CA SER A 175 -14.78 -4.38 15.06
C SER A 175 -14.40 -3.91 13.66
N HIS A 176 -14.28 -4.82 12.71
CA HIS A 176 -14.00 -4.49 11.33
C HIS A 176 -15.23 -4.71 10.47
N GLU A 177 -15.51 -3.79 9.53
CA GLU A 177 -16.48 -3.97 8.47
C GLU A 177 -15.75 -4.22 7.15
N GLN A 178 -16.08 -5.32 6.48
CA GLN A 178 -15.40 -5.72 5.28
C GLN A 178 -16.37 -6.09 4.19
N THR A 179 -16.15 -5.55 2.99
CA THR A 179 -16.85 -5.94 1.76
C THR A 179 -15.83 -6.37 0.72
N VAL A 180 -15.95 -7.60 0.21
CA VAL A 180 -15.10 -8.11 -0.86
C VAL A 180 -15.97 -8.54 -2.03
N VAL A 181 -15.71 -7.96 -3.21
CA VAL A 181 -16.31 -8.39 -4.48
C VAL A 181 -15.20 -8.99 -5.33
N PHE A 182 -15.37 -10.25 -5.69
CA PHE A 182 -14.39 -10.97 -6.52
C PHE A 182 -15.03 -11.44 -7.84
N VAL A 183 -14.33 -11.17 -8.94
CA VAL A 183 -14.70 -11.62 -10.30
C VAL A 183 -13.48 -12.27 -10.96
N GLY A 184 -13.47 -13.57 -11.08
CA GLY A 184 -12.37 -14.33 -11.68
C GLY A 184 -12.38 -15.80 -11.26
N ASP A 185 -11.37 -16.54 -11.70
CA ASP A 185 -11.22 -17.95 -11.38
C ASP A 185 -9.96 -18.21 -10.54
N SER A 186 -10.02 -19.22 -9.66
CA SER A 186 -8.85 -19.73 -8.94
C SER A 186 -8.15 -18.72 -8.02
N ALA A 187 -8.87 -17.75 -7.48
CA ALA A 187 -8.30 -16.92 -6.41
C ALA A 187 -8.17 -17.72 -5.12
N ASP A 188 -7.09 -17.47 -4.39
CA ASP A 188 -6.91 -17.92 -3.02
C ASP A 188 -7.10 -16.71 -2.10
N ILE A 189 -8.19 -16.71 -1.35
CA ILE A 189 -8.52 -15.61 -0.43
C ILE A 189 -8.66 -16.21 0.95
N ASP A 190 -7.67 -15.94 1.81
CA ASP A 190 -7.67 -16.36 3.21
C ASP A 190 -7.88 -15.14 4.12
N ILE A 191 -9.01 -15.11 4.80
CA ILE A 191 -9.36 -14.05 5.74
C ILE A 191 -9.42 -14.65 7.14
N ASN A 192 -8.47 -14.30 7.97
CA ASN A 192 -8.36 -14.83 9.32
C ASN A 192 -8.60 -13.71 10.36
N GLN A 193 -9.72 -13.80 11.07
CA GLN A 193 -10.05 -12.92 12.18
C GLN A 193 -9.85 -13.65 13.52
N ILE A 194 -8.90 -13.20 14.31
CA ILE A 194 -8.44 -13.96 15.52
C ILE A 194 -9.15 -13.52 16.80
N SER A 195 -9.56 -12.28 16.95
CA SER A 195 -10.29 -11.82 18.14
C SER A 195 -11.30 -10.72 17.84
N GLY A 196 -12.34 -10.65 18.66
CA GLY A 196 -13.42 -9.71 18.49
C GLY A 196 -14.78 -10.40 18.27
N THR A 197 -15.85 -9.67 18.40
CA THR A 197 -17.18 -10.17 18.07
C THR A 197 -17.37 -10.14 16.57
N CYS A 198 -17.24 -11.29 15.92
CA CYS A 198 -17.60 -11.44 14.50
C CYS A 198 -19.09 -11.10 14.33
N ALA A 199 -19.41 -9.95 13.79
CA ALA A 199 -20.72 -9.70 13.21
C ALA A 199 -20.69 -10.26 11.79
N ALA A 200 -21.13 -11.51 11.62
CA ALA A 200 -21.35 -12.06 10.30
C ALA A 200 -22.51 -11.29 9.65
N GLY A 201 -22.20 -10.34 8.83
CA GLY A 201 -23.13 -9.77 7.86
C GLY A 201 -23.29 -10.76 6.71
N ALA A 202 -24.48 -11.30 6.52
CA ALA A 202 -24.84 -12.13 5.39
C ALA A 202 -25.36 -11.29 4.25
#